data_0d44375b96d72c003490b16c58f09738
#
_entry.id   0d44375b96d72c003490b16c58f09738
#
_cell.length_a   1.000
_cell.length_b   1.000
_cell.length_c   1.000
_cell.angle_alpha   90.00
_cell.angle_beta   90.00
_cell.angle_gamma   90.00
#
_symmetry.space_group_name_H-M   'P 1'
#
loop_
_entity.id
_entity.type
_entity.pdbx_description
1 polymer ?
#
loop_
_entity_poly.entity_id
_entity_poly.type
_entity_poly.pdbx_seq_one_letter_code
_entity_poly.pdbx_strand_id
1 'polypeptide(L)'
;MATDIKQLVKEVLNRGYLMSLATSDNGGVWVCDVIYIHDDDLNIYWMSDPDVRHSQAIIANNKVAGTITISGPGESNLGIQFEGTAEKIEGNRYDLALKHYAKRKKSAPKENDDVLGGDSWYILKPKKVELINEKLYGFDKRRIEL
;
A
#
# COMPACT_ATOMS: atom_id res chain seq x y z
N MET A 1 17.44 -9.92 -22.20
CA MET A 1 16.19 -9.19 -22.04
C MET A 1 16.28 -8.29 -20.82
N ALA A 2 15.79 -7.07 -20.95
CA ALA A 2 15.70 -6.17 -19.80
C ALA A 2 14.66 -6.70 -18.80
N THR A 3 14.98 -6.66 -17.51
CA THR A 3 14.03 -7.01 -16.46
C THR A 3 13.00 -5.91 -16.34
N ASP A 4 11.74 -6.29 -16.30
CA ASP A 4 10.64 -5.35 -16.12
C ASP A 4 10.53 -4.98 -14.62
N ILE A 5 10.97 -3.78 -14.27
CA ILE A 5 10.94 -3.29 -12.89
C ILE A 5 9.51 -3.24 -12.36
N LYS A 6 8.55 -2.86 -13.19
CA LYS A 6 7.14 -2.82 -12.77
C LYS A 6 6.66 -4.21 -12.33
N GLN A 7 7.05 -5.25 -13.05
CA GLN A 7 6.68 -6.62 -12.70
C GLN A 7 7.30 -7.04 -11.36
N LEU A 8 8.57 -6.67 -11.12
CA LEU A 8 9.23 -6.96 -9.85
C LEU A 8 8.57 -6.21 -8.68
N VAL A 9 8.13 -4.98 -8.91
CA VAL A 9 7.35 -4.21 -7.91
C VAL A 9 6.03 -4.91 -7.61
N LYS A 10 5.32 -5.39 -8.63
CA LYS A 10 4.08 -6.15 -8.46
C LYS A 10 4.28 -7.41 -7.63
N GLU A 11 5.40 -8.10 -7.80
CA GLU A 11 5.72 -9.28 -6.99
C GLU A 11 5.86 -8.93 -5.51
N VAL A 12 6.50 -7.81 -5.20
CA VAL A 12 6.59 -7.33 -3.82
C VAL A 12 5.20 -7.01 -3.28
N LEU A 13 4.37 -6.31 -4.05
CA LEU A 13 3.01 -5.98 -3.65
C LEU A 13 2.18 -7.24 -3.40
N ASN A 14 2.32 -8.25 -4.24
CA ASN A 14 1.59 -9.51 -4.09
C ASN A 14 2.02 -10.29 -2.84
N ARG A 15 3.31 -10.28 -2.51
CA ARG A 15 3.87 -11.06 -1.41
C ARG A 15 3.76 -10.38 -0.06
N GLY A 16 3.76 -9.04 -0.03
CA GLY A 16 3.66 -8.28 1.21
C GLY A 16 2.25 -8.33 1.81
N TYR A 17 2.15 -8.04 3.10
CA TYR A 17 0.89 -8.03 3.83
C TYR A 17 0.60 -6.67 4.45
N LEU A 18 1.58 -6.09 5.11
CA LEU A 18 1.48 -4.78 5.77
C LEU A 18 2.27 -3.74 5.00
N MET A 19 1.68 -2.57 4.86
CA MET A 19 2.37 -1.38 4.38
C MET A 19 2.62 -0.47 5.58
N SER A 20 3.86 -0.01 5.73
CA SER A 20 4.16 1.08 6.66
C SER A 20 3.83 2.38 5.94
N LEU A 21 2.79 3.06 6.40
CA LEU A 21 2.26 4.27 5.80
C LEU A 21 2.69 5.49 6.61
N ALA A 22 3.36 6.43 5.98
CA ALA A 22 3.79 7.68 6.60
C ALA A 22 2.90 8.83 6.15
N THR A 23 2.44 9.61 7.11
CA THR A 23 1.62 10.81 6.88
C THR A 23 2.25 12.00 7.61
N SER A 24 1.84 13.20 7.24
CA SER A 24 2.35 14.44 7.83
C SER A 24 1.24 15.49 7.87
N ASP A 25 1.10 16.15 9.01
CA ASP A 25 0.18 17.27 9.19
C ASP A 25 0.80 18.28 10.15
N ASN A 26 0.03 19.24 10.62
CA ASN A 26 0.50 20.24 11.58
C ASN A 26 0.94 19.63 12.91
N GLY A 27 0.45 18.43 13.23
CA GLY A 27 0.84 17.68 14.43
C GLY A 27 2.16 16.92 14.27
N GLY A 28 2.74 16.92 13.07
CA GLY A 28 4.02 16.26 12.79
C GLY A 28 3.88 15.05 11.89
N VAL A 29 4.93 14.25 11.86
CA VAL A 29 5.04 13.05 11.05
C VAL A 29 4.56 11.85 11.85
N TRP A 30 3.83 10.96 11.20
CA TRP A 30 3.32 9.74 11.82
C TRP A 30 3.47 8.56 10.89
N VAL A 31 3.66 7.37 11.45
CA VAL A 31 3.73 6.14 10.66
C VAL A 31 2.85 5.07 11.33
N CYS A 32 2.16 4.30 10.50
CA CYS A 32 1.35 3.17 10.97
C CYS A 32 1.42 2.04 9.95
N ASP A 33 1.12 0.83 10.38
CA ASP A 33 0.99 -0.31 9.47
C ASP A 33 -0.47 -0.55 9.13
N VAL A 34 -0.73 -0.77 7.84
CA VAL A 34 -2.08 -1.10 7.36
C VAL A 34 -2.00 -2.33 6.45
N ILE A 35 -3.03 -3.16 6.52
CA ILE A 35 -3.22 -4.24 5.56
C ILE A 35 -3.63 -3.60 4.24
N TYR A 36 -2.94 -3.93 3.16
CA TYR A 36 -3.17 -3.29 1.88
C TYR A 36 -3.51 -4.29 0.78
N ILE A 37 -4.14 -3.79 -0.26
CA ILE A 37 -4.30 -4.46 -1.55
C ILE A 37 -3.88 -3.49 -2.64
N HIS A 38 -3.76 -3.96 -3.86
CA HIS A 38 -3.27 -3.12 -4.97
C HIS A 38 -3.97 -3.49 -6.28
N ASP A 39 -3.84 -2.61 -7.27
CA ASP A 39 -4.29 -2.86 -8.63
C ASP A 39 -3.09 -2.95 -9.60
N ASP A 40 -3.38 -3.16 -10.88
CA ASP A 40 -2.34 -3.32 -11.90
C ASP A 40 -1.60 -2.03 -12.25
N ASP A 41 -2.15 -0.88 -11.83
CA ASP A 41 -1.52 0.43 -12.03
C ASP A 41 -0.67 0.83 -10.81
N LEU A 42 -0.42 -0.10 -9.89
CA LEU A 42 0.35 0.09 -8.66
C LEU A 42 -0.34 0.99 -7.63
N ASN A 43 -1.60 1.30 -7.80
CA ASN A 43 -2.36 1.98 -6.74
C ASN A 43 -2.55 1.04 -5.56
N ILE A 44 -2.45 1.58 -4.36
CA ILE A 44 -2.52 0.81 -3.12
C ILE A 44 -3.75 1.25 -2.34
N TYR A 45 -4.51 0.28 -1.83
CA TYR A 45 -5.77 0.53 -1.14
C TYR A 45 -5.74 -0.10 0.25
N TRP A 46 -6.41 0.55 1.19
CA TRP A 46 -6.64 0.01 2.53
C TRP A 46 -7.95 0.52 3.08
N MET A 47 -8.42 -0.09 4.17
CA MET A 47 -9.58 0.41 4.89
C MET A 47 -9.14 0.82 6.30
N SER A 48 -9.66 1.94 6.77
CA SER A 48 -9.37 2.48 8.10
C SER A 48 -10.54 3.29 8.60
N ASP A 49 -10.61 3.40 9.93
CA ASP A 49 -11.53 4.33 10.58
C ASP A 49 -11.18 5.77 10.16
N PRO A 50 -12.14 6.57 9.70
CA PRO A 50 -11.89 7.96 9.32
C PRO A 50 -11.37 8.85 10.47
N ASP A 51 -11.60 8.45 11.70
CA ASP A 51 -11.27 9.27 12.87
C ASP A 51 -9.86 9.01 13.42
N VAL A 52 -9.15 7.99 12.94
CA VAL A 52 -7.79 7.73 13.40
C VAL A 52 -6.80 8.73 12.83
N ARG A 53 -5.64 8.85 13.47
CA ARG A 53 -4.64 9.87 13.17
C ARG A 53 -4.23 9.91 11.71
N HIS A 54 -3.88 8.76 11.12
CA HIS A 54 -3.42 8.76 9.72
C HIS A 54 -4.53 9.13 8.73
N SER A 55 -5.78 8.80 9.03
CA SER A 55 -6.93 9.19 8.19
C SER A 55 -7.17 10.69 8.24
N GLN A 56 -7.07 11.29 9.43
CA GLN A 56 -7.21 12.73 9.59
C GLN A 56 -6.06 13.50 8.95
N ALA A 57 -4.83 12.97 9.06
CA ALA A 57 -3.65 13.59 8.47
C ALA A 57 -3.78 13.69 6.94
N ILE A 58 -4.32 12.66 6.30
CA ILE A 58 -4.51 12.63 4.84
C ILE A 58 -5.46 13.73 4.36
N ILE A 59 -6.49 14.05 5.15
CA ILE A 59 -7.42 15.15 4.84
C ILE A 59 -6.66 16.49 4.88
N ALA A 60 -5.81 16.69 5.87
CA ALA A 60 -5.05 17.94 6.04
C ALA A 60 -3.90 18.07 5.06
N ASN A 61 -3.26 16.95 4.72
CA ASN A 61 -2.14 16.90 3.79
C ASN A 61 -2.15 15.55 3.08
N ASN A 62 -2.47 15.57 1.79
CA ASN A 62 -2.61 14.34 1.02
C ASN A 62 -1.31 13.70 0.59
N LYS A 63 -0.15 14.33 0.82
CA LYS A 63 1.16 13.78 0.48
C LYS A 63 1.53 12.69 1.49
N VAL A 64 1.85 11.53 0.98
CA VAL A 64 2.16 10.34 1.80
C VAL A 64 3.36 9.60 1.22
N ALA A 65 3.92 8.73 2.05
CA ALA A 65 4.97 7.82 1.64
C ALA A 65 4.76 6.48 2.33
N GLY A 66 5.42 5.46 1.84
CA GLY A 66 5.30 4.15 2.46
C GLY A 66 6.42 3.21 2.09
N THR A 67 6.48 2.10 2.80
CA THR A 67 7.39 1.00 2.51
C THR A 67 6.69 -0.33 2.68
N ILE A 68 7.14 -1.31 1.90
CA ILE A 68 6.72 -2.70 2.03
C ILE A 68 7.98 -3.54 1.92
N THR A 69 8.34 -4.25 2.97
CA THR A 69 9.52 -5.13 3.00
C THR A 69 9.04 -6.56 3.15
N ILE A 70 9.55 -7.45 2.29
CA ILE A 70 9.14 -8.86 2.29
C ILE A 70 10.29 -9.81 2.63
N SER A 71 11.52 -9.31 2.74
CA SER A 71 12.66 -10.08 3.19
C SER A 71 12.75 -10.10 4.72
N GLY A 72 13.27 -11.19 5.27
CA GLY A 72 13.50 -11.36 6.69
C GLY A 72 14.98 -11.51 7.03
N PRO A 73 15.30 -11.81 8.31
CA PRO A 73 16.67 -12.00 8.75
C PRO A 73 17.38 -13.10 7.94
N GLY A 74 18.61 -12.82 7.52
CA GLY A 74 19.41 -13.78 6.75
C GLY A 74 19.08 -13.87 5.27
N GLU A 75 18.06 -13.12 4.80
CA GLU A 75 17.68 -13.08 3.39
C GLU A 75 18.24 -11.83 2.72
N SER A 76 18.40 -11.88 1.38
CA SER A 76 18.71 -10.69 0.59
C SER A 76 17.57 -9.69 0.69
N ASN A 77 17.91 -8.40 0.81
CA ASN A 77 16.91 -7.35 0.97
C ASN A 77 15.99 -7.28 -0.24
N LEU A 78 14.69 -7.28 0.02
CA LEU A 78 13.67 -7.20 -1.02
C LEU A 78 12.47 -6.40 -0.50
N GLY A 79 12.16 -5.32 -1.18
CA GLY A 79 11.05 -4.47 -0.81
C GLY A 79 10.92 -3.28 -1.73
N ILE A 80 9.96 -2.42 -1.43
CA ILE A 80 9.73 -1.17 -2.16
C ILE A 80 9.57 -0.03 -1.17
N GLN A 81 9.93 1.16 -1.61
CA GLN A 81 9.60 2.41 -0.95
C GLN A 81 8.99 3.35 -1.99
N PHE A 82 8.05 4.17 -1.57
CA PHE A 82 7.28 4.96 -2.54
C PHE A 82 6.73 6.21 -1.90
N GLU A 83 6.41 7.18 -2.75
CA GLU A 83 5.70 8.38 -2.36
C GLU A 83 4.60 8.69 -3.36
N GLY A 84 3.58 9.40 -2.91
CA GLY A 84 2.46 9.76 -3.75
C GLY A 84 1.43 10.57 -2.97
N THR A 85 0.18 10.47 -3.42
CA THR A 85 -0.94 11.13 -2.75
C THR A 85 -1.97 10.10 -2.33
N ALA A 86 -2.67 10.40 -1.23
CA ALA A 86 -3.73 9.52 -0.74
C ALA A 86 -5.02 10.31 -0.56
N GLU A 87 -6.13 9.60 -0.75
CA GLU A 87 -7.46 10.17 -0.54
C GLU A 87 -8.45 9.09 -0.14
N LYS A 88 -9.51 9.51 0.53
CA LYS A 88 -10.64 8.65 0.83
C LYS A 88 -11.43 8.42 -0.46
N ILE A 89 -11.92 7.20 -0.66
CA ILE A 89 -12.82 6.86 -1.76
C ILE A 89 -14.15 6.39 -1.21
N GLU A 90 -15.22 6.77 -1.91
CA GLU A 90 -16.58 6.48 -1.48
C GLU A 90 -17.03 5.09 -1.93
N GLY A 91 -18.00 4.55 -1.20
CA GLY A 91 -18.69 3.33 -1.55
C GLY A 91 -18.15 2.10 -0.86
N ASN A 92 -18.95 1.05 -0.92
CA ASN A 92 -18.64 -0.23 -0.30
C ASN A 92 -17.52 -0.97 -1.04
N ARG A 93 -17.40 -0.76 -2.34
CA ARG A 93 -16.33 -1.30 -3.19
C ARG A 93 -16.14 -2.80 -2.97
N TYR A 94 -17.11 -3.55 -3.44
CA TYR A 94 -17.07 -5.01 -3.34
C TYR A 94 -15.83 -5.62 -4.00
N ASP A 95 -15.37 -5.01 -5.09
CA ASP A 95 -14.13 -5.42 -5.77
C ASP A 95 -12.91 -5.37 -4.86
N LEU A 96 -12.79 -4.30 -4.07
CA LEU A 96 -11.70 -4.16 -3.09
C LEU A 96 -11.92 -5.11 -1.91
N ALA A 97 -13.15 -5.26 -1.46
CA ALA A 97 -13.47 -6.15 -0.35
C ALA A 97 -13.08 -7.60 -0.65
N LEU A 98 -13.34 -8.08 -1.86
CA LEU A 98 -12.93 -9.42 -2.27
C LEU A 98 -11.42 -9.62 -2.15
N LYS A 99 -10.65 -8.66 -2.65
CA LYS A 99 -9.18 -8.71 -2.56
C LYS A 99 -8.68 -8.65 -1.12
N HIS A 100 -9.29 -7.77 -0.33
CA HIS A 100 -8.86 -7.55 1.06
C HIS A 100 -9.16 -8.78 1.93
N TYR A 101 -10.32 -9.40 1.75
CA TYR A 101 -10.66 -10.63 2.47
C TYR A 101 -9.74 -11.78 2.06
N ALA A 102 -9.49 -11.94 0.76
CA ALA A 102 -8.58 -12.96 0.26
C ALA A 102 -7.17 -12.80 0.84
N LYS A 103 -6.67 -11.56 0.89
CA LYS A 103 -5.35 -11.28 1.47
C LYS A 103 -5.25 -11.68 2.94
N ARG A 104 -6.32 -11.49 3.69
CA ARG A 104 -6.40 -11.88 5.10
C ARG A 104 -6.72 -13.37 5.29
N LYS A 105 -6.82 -14.13 4.20
CA LYS A 105 -7.17 -15.55 4.20
C LYS A 105 -8.52 -15.81 4.88
N LYS A 106 -9.48 -14.93 4.58
CA LYS A 106 -10.87 -15.04 5.06
C LYS A 106 -11.79 -15.39 3.89
N SER A 107 -12.92 -16.03 4.22
CA SER A 107 -13.95 -16.34 3.24
C SER A 107 -14.46 -15.06 2.57
N ALA A 108 -14.75 -15.14 1.27
CA ALA A 108 -15.22 -13.99 0.50
C ALA A 108 -16.53 -13.45 1.09
N PRO A 109 -16.68 -12.12 1.21
CA PRO A 109 -17.94 -11.53 1.64
C PRO A 109 -18.97 -11.63 0.53
N LYS A 110 -20.24 -11.51 0.89
CA LYS A 110 -21.33 -11.38 -0.08
C LYS A 110 -21.40 -9.93 -0.54
N GLU A 111 -21.93 -9.72 -1.75
CA GLU A 111 -21.99 -8.39 -2.37
C GLU A 111 -22.71 -7.35 -1.51
N ASN A 112 -23.75 -7.78 -0.76
CA ASN A 112 -24.54 -6.89 0.08
C ASN A 112 -24.05 -6.77 1.52
N ASP A 113 -22.95 -7.42 1.86
CA ASP A 113 -22.39 -7.35 3.22
C ASP A 113 -21.85 -5.95 3.48
N ASP A 114 -22.05 -5.46 4.70
CA ASP A 114 -21.41 -4.23 5.18
C ASP A 114 -19.96 -4.55 5.57
N VAL A 115 -19.07 -4.51 4.60
CA VAL A 115 -17.66 -4.87 4.82
C VAL A 115 -16.89 -3.80 5.57
N LEU A 116 -17.37 -2.55 5.54
CA LEU A 116 -16.64 -1.43 6.14
C LEU A 116 -16.95 -1.27 7.63
N GLY A 117 -18.19 -1.49 8.04
CA GLY A 117 -18.56 -1.39 9.46
C GLY A 117 -18.23 -0.04 10.09
N GLY A 118 -18.35 1.05 9.32
CA GLY A 118 -17.97 2.39 9.76
C GLY A 118 -16.61 2.86 9.28
N ASP A 119 -15.77 1.96 8.76
CA ASP A 119 -14.51 2.31 8.12
C ASP A 119 -14.74 2.89 6.73
N SER A 120 -13.69 3.42 6.14
CA SER A 120 -13.68 3.91 4.76
C SER A 120 -12.53 3.29 3.99
N TRP A 121 -12.68 3.23 2.68
CA TRP A 121 -11.58 2.87 1.80
C TRP A 121 -10.72 4.09 1.49
N TYR A 122 -9.43 3.86 1.36
CA TYR A 122 -8.44 4.88 0.98
C TYR A 122 -7.62 4.35 -0.18
N ILE A 123 -7.15 5.25 -1.03
CA ILE A 123 -6.26 4.95 -2.14
C ILE A 123 -5.00 5.78 -2.02
N LEU A 124 -3.85 5.15 -2.22
CA LEU A 124 -2.57 5.81 -2.42
C LEU A 124 -2.21 5.68 -3.90
N LYS A 125 -2.06 6.82 -4.57
CA LYS A 125 -1.63 6.87 -5.96
C LYS A 125 -0.14 7.22 -5.98
N PRO A 126 0.73 6.26 -6.25
CA PRO A 126 2.17 6.51 -6.21
C PRO A 126 2.60 7.38 -7.38
N LYS A 127 3.54 8.28 -7.12
CA LYS A 127 4.22 9.08 -8.14
C LYS A 127 5.60 8.53 -8.44
N LYS A 128 6.22 7.93 -7.46
CA LYS A 128 7.55 7.34 -7.56
C LYS A 128 7.60 6.09 -6.70
N VAL A 129 8.15 5.02 -7.26
CA VAL A 129 8.41 3.77 -6.55
C VAL A 129 9.87 3.40 -6.74
N GLU A 130 10.55 3.06 -5.65
CA GLU A 130 11.91 2.53 -5.70
C GLU A 130 11.90 1.08 -5.24
N LEU A 131 12.48 0.22 -6.07
CA LEU A 131 12.64 -1.21 -5.78
C LEU A 131 14.01 -1.45 -5.16
N ILE A 132 14.01 -2.16 -4.04
CA ILE A 132 15.21 -2.71 -3.42
C ILE A 132 15.18 -4.20 -3.70
N ASN A 133 16.11 -4.68 -4.51
CA ASN A 133 16.28 -6.10 -4.83
C ASN A 133 17.76 -6.40 -4.81
N GLU A 134 18.28 -6.71 -3.65
CA GLU A 134 19.71 -6.92 -3.42
C GLU A 134 20.25 -8.05 -4.28
N LYS A 135 19.49 -9.10 -4.47
CA LYS A 135 19.92 -10.27 -5.26
C LYS A 135 20.21 -9.92 -6.72
N LEU A 136 19.37 -9.04 -7.31
CA LEU A 136 19.53 -8.65 -8.73
C LEU A 136 20.41 -7.42 -8.91
N TYR A 137 20.36 -6.46 -8.00
CA TYR A 137 20.93 -5.13 -8.20
C TYR A 137 21.87 -4.67 -7.09
N GLY A 138 22.14 -5.52 -6.09
CA GLY A 138 22.93 -5.10 -4.94
C GLY A 138 22.20 -3.98 -4.19
N PHE A 139 22.92 -2.94 -3.82
CA PHE A 139 22.33 -1.80 -3.11
C PHE A 139 21.89 -0.68 -4.06
N ASP A 140 21.84 -0.95 -5.36
CA ASP A 140 21.39 0.01 -6.38
C ASP A 140 19.87 -0.07 -6.51
N LYS A 141 19.18 0.97 -6.06
CA LYS A 141 17.73 1.03 -6.13
C LYS A 141 17.27 1.29 -7.55
N ARG A 142 16.22 0.61 -7.98
CA ARG A 142 15.62 0.79 -9.29
C ARG A 142 14.33 1.58 -9.14
N ARG A 143 14.17 2.61 -9.96
CA ARG A 143 13.08 3.57 -9.83
C ARG A 143 12.10 3.46 -10.99
N ILE A 144 10.80 3.60 -10.66
CA ILE A 144 9.73 3.87 -11.63
C ILE A 144 9.12 5.21 -11.27
N GLU A 145 8.97 6.08 -12.27
CA GLU A 145 8.22 7.33 -12.13
C GLU A 145 6.88 7.17 -12.84
N LEU A 146 5.81 7.59 -12.17
CA LEU A 146 4.44 7.37 -12.62
C LEU A 146 3.72 8.68 -12.91
#